data_6035d8bea11262d1ee2596ca13f0f25a
#
_entry.id   6035d8bea11262d1ee2596ca13f0f25a
#
_cell.length_a   1.000
_cell.length_b   1.000
_cell.length_c   1.000
_cell.angle_alpha   90.00
_cell.angle_beta   90.00
_cell.angle_gamma   90.00
#
_symmetry.space_group_name_H-M   'P 1'
#
loop_
_entity.id
_entity.type
_entity.pdbx_description
1 polymer ?
#
loop_
_entity_poly.entity_id
_entity_poly.type
_entity_poly.pdbx_seq_one_letter_code
_entity_poly.pdbx_strand_id
1 'polypeptide(L)'
;TSKAVQQLASKGNFIFDSEAEAVQAAILMHDIGHGPFSHVLEDTIVQGVSHEDISLMLMERINKEMNGQLTLAIQIFKDEYPKKFLHQLVSGQLDMDRMDYLRRDSFYTGVTEGNIGSARIIKMLDVKEDHLVVESKGIYSIENFLTARRLMYWQVYLHKTSVAYEKMLISALLRAKELASKGVELFASPALRFFLYNDINKETFYNNPECLENFIQLDDNDIWTALKVWSTHSDKVLSTLSS
;
A
#
# COMPACT_ATOMS: atom_id res chain seq x y z
N THR A 1 8.09 13.70 3.85
CA THR A 1 8.95 13.14 4.91
C THR A 1 10.12 14.06 5.20
N SER A 2 10.99 14.47 4.23
CA SER A 2 12.17 15.31 4.46
C SER A 2 11.87 16.60 5.26
N LYS A 3 10.76 17.29 4.93
CA LYS A 3 10.34 18.50 5.67
C LYS A 3 9.98 18.20 7.13
N ALA A 4 9.38 17.03 7.41
CA ALA A 4 9.05 16.64 8.77
C ALA A 4 10.33 16.34 9.58
N VAL A 5 11.27 15.59 9.01
CA VAL A 5 12.58 15.31 9.63
C VAL A 5 13.34 16.61 9.93
N GLN A 6 13.43 17.53 8.96
CA GLN A 6 14.07 18.84 9.16
C GLN A 6 13.40 19.67 10.25
N GLN A 7 12.05 19.64 10.30
CA GLN A 7 11.30 20.35 11.33
C GLN A 7 11.57 19.79 12.73
N LEU A 8 11.57 18.47 12.87
CA LEU A 8 11.87 17.81 14.14
C LEU A 8 13.31 18.11 14.59
N ALA A 9 14.29 18.03 13.68
CA ALA A 9 15.67 18.37 13.96
C ALA A 9 15.81 19.85 14.40
N SER A 10 15.10 20.76 13.74
CA SER A 10 15.13 22.21 14.09
C SER A 10 14.58 22.51 15.49
N LYS A 11 13.77 21.60 16.05
CA LYS A 11 13.25 21.68 17.43
C LYS A 11 14.17 21.05 18.48
N GLY A 12 15.35 20.60 18.06
CA GLY A 12 16.33 20.01 18.98
C GLY A 12 16.25 18.49 19.11
N ASN A 13 15.39 17.85 18.36
CA ASN A 13 15.36 16.38 18.31
C ASN A 13 16.56 15.89 17.50
N PHE A 14 17.43 15.12 18.14
CA PHE A 14 18.64 14.65 17.49
C PHE A 14 18.32 13.51 16.49
N ILE A 15 18.61 13.77 15.22
CA ILE A 15 18.41 12.82 14.10
C ILE A 15 19.70 12.78 13.30
N PHE A 16 20.32 11.61 13.19
CA PHE A 16 21.51 11.41 12.34
C PHE A 16 21.12 11.51 10.85
N ASP A 17 22.07 11.90 10.01
CA ASP A 17 21.85 11.94 8.55
C ASP A 17 21.45 10.56 8.01
N SER A 18 22.06 9.49 8.51
CA SER A 18 21.71 8.12 8.16
C SER A 18 20.27 7.72 8.56
N GLU A 19 19.77 8.23 9.70
CA GLU A 19 18.38 8.05 10.11
C GLU A 19 17.41 8.84 9.21
N ALA A 20 17.80 10.06 8.84
CA ALA A 20 17.03 10.89 7.93
C ALA A 20 16.91 10.26 6.52
N GLU A 21 17.97 9.67 6.02
CA GLU A 21 17.97 8.91 4.76
C GLU A 21 17.15 7.62 4.88
N ALA A 22 17.34 6.88 5.97
CA ALA A 22 16.66 5.61 6.19
C ALA A 22 15.14 5.77 6.31
N VAL A 23 14.63 6.78 7.01
CA VAL A 23 13.18 7.03 7.09
C VAL A 23 12.60 7.45 5.74
N GLN A 24 13.38 8.15 4.91
CA GLN A 24 12.96 8.48 3.54
C GLN A 24 12.94 7.25 2.64
N ALA A 25 13.91 6.36 2.77
CA ALA A 25 13.92 5.08 2.06
C ALA A 25 12.75 4.18 2.52
N ALA A 26 12.51 4.11 3.84
CA ALA A 26 11.42 3.32 4.39
C ALA A 26 10.06 3.76 3.84
N ILE A 27 9.75 5.06 3.86
CA ILE A 27 8.46 5.54 3.33
C ILE A 27 8.37 5.49 1.80
N LEU A 28 9.49 5.57 1.07
CA LEU A 28 9.48 5.40 -0.38
C LEU A 28 9.13 3.96 -0.77
N MET A 29 9.52 3.00 0.06
CA MET A 29 9.41 1.58 -0.24
C MET A 29 8.27 0.87 0.51
N HIS A 30 7.53 1.57 1.40
CA HIS A 30 6.53 0.91 2.26
C HIS A 30 5.42 0.22 1.48
N ASP A 31 5.08 0.72 0.30
CA ASP A 31 3.97 0.27 -0.55
C ASP A 31 4.43 -0.46 -1.83
N ILE A 32 5.72 -0.77 -1.99
CA ILE A 32 6.21 -1.48 -3.20
C ILE A 32 5.66 -2.90 -3.34
N GLY A 33 5.07 -3.44 -2.29
CA GLY A 33 4.43 -4.76 -2.26
C GLY A 33 2.96 -4.75 -2.70
N HIS A 34 2.40 -3.62 -3.09
CA HIS A 34 1.06 -3.60 -3.67
C HIS A 34 1.04 -4.26 -5.04
N GLY A 35 0.11 -5.19 -5.22
CA GLY A 35 -0.19 -5.80 -6.52
C GLY A 35 -1.19 -4.97 -7.34
N PRO A 36 -1.56 -5.47 -8.54
CA PRO A 36 -2.60 -4.85 -9.36
C PRO A 36 -3.89 -4.62 -8.58
N PHE A 37 -4.50 -3.45 -8.79
CA PHE A 37 -5.72 -3.03 -8.07
C PHE A 37 -5.58 -3.09 -6.55
N SER A 38 -4.36 -2.87 -6.05
CA SER A 38 -4.05 -2.78 -4.61
C SER A 38 -4.55 -4.01 -3.82
N HIS A 39 -5.51 -3.82 -2.92
CA HIS A 39 -5.98 -4.86 -2.00
C HIS A 39 -6.79 -6.01 -2.64
N VAL A 40 -7.22 -5.87 -3.88
CA VAL A 40 -8.05 -6.90 -4.55
C VAL A 40 -7.33 -8.25 -4.63
N LEU A 41 -6.03 -8.25 -4.87
CA LEU A 41 -5.25 -9.49 -4.98
C LEU A 41 -4.98 -10.17 -3.64
N GLU A 42 -4.87 -9.42 -2.55
CA GLU A 42 -4.60 -9.94 -1.21
C GLU A 42 -5.68 -10.93 -0.76
N ASP A 43 -6.93 -10.66 -1.12
CA ASP A 43 -8.08 -11.48 -0.74
C ASP A 43 -8.45 -12.58 -1.77
N THR A 44 -7.85 -12.54 -2.97
CA THR A 44 -8.31 -13.39 -4.08
C THR A 44 -7.27 -14.39 -4.57
N ILE A 45 -6.09 -13.92 -4.89
CA ILE A 45 -5.07 -14.71 -5.60
C ILE A 45 -3.96 -15.14 -4.65
N VAL A 46 -3.58 -14.29 -3.70
CA VAL A 46 -2.52 -14.55 -2.71
C VAL A 46 -3.10 -14.44 -1.31
N GLN A 47 -3.71 -15.52 -0.83
CA GLN A 47 -4.43 -15.49 0.44
C GLN A 47 -3.50 -15.38 1.66
N GLY A 48 -3.77 -14.40 2.51
CA GLY A 48 -3.13 -14.26 3.81
C GLY A 48 -1.72 -13.65 3.77
N VAL A 49 -1.30 -13.08 2.64
CA VAL A 49 -0.06 -12.30 2.52
C VAL A 49 -0.44 -10.84 2.29
N SER A 50 -0.03 -9.95 3.19
CA SER A 50 -0.31 -8.53 3.05
C SER A 50 0.69 -7.85 2.12
N HIS A 51 0.32 -6.69 1.56
CA HIS A 51 1.26 -5.86 0.81
C HIS A 51 2.47 -5.42 1.66
N GLU A 52 2.30 -5.26 2.98
CA GLU A 52 3.39 -4.96 3.91
C GLU A 52 4.40 -6.12 4.00
N ASP A 53 3.90 -7.37 4.06
CA ASP A 53 4.74 -8.58 4.02
C ASP A 53 5.57 -8.61 2.72
N ILE A 54 4.92 -8.35 1.58
CA ILE A 54 5.60 -8.35 0.26
C ILE A 54 6.57 -7.17 0.14
N SER A 55 6.19 -5.98 0.63
CA SER A 55 7.09 -4.83 0.69
C SER A 55 8.36 -5.17 1.46
N LEU A 56 8.22 -5.84 2.61
CA LEU A 56 9.38 -6.28 3.41
C LEU A 56 10.27 -7.26 2.64
N MET A 57 9.68 -8.27 1.98
CA MET A 57 10.44 -9.24 1.18
C MET A 57 11.23 -8.54 0.05
N LEU A 58 10.61 -7.57 -0.62
CA LEU A 58 11.26 -6.77 -1.66
C LEU A 58 12.36 -5.88 -1.10
N MET A 59 12.12 -5.20 0.03
CA MET A 59 13.13 -4.40 0.71
C MET A 59 14.34 -5.24 1.12
N GLU A 60 14.12 -6.44 1.68
CA GLU A 60 15.20 -7.37 2.06
C GLU A 60 15.99 -7.86 0.84
N ARG A 61 15.34 -8.14 -0.27
CA ARG A 61 15.98 -8.51 -1.53
C ARG A 61 16.87 -7.39 -2.06
N ILE A 62 16.30 -6.19 -2.17
CA ILE A 62 17.03 -5.00 -2.64
C ILE A 62 18.19 -4.67 -1.68
N ASN A 63 17.99 -4.84 -0.37
CA ASN A 63 19.04 -4.63 0.63
C ASN A 63 20.26 -5.56 0.41
N LYS A 64 20.01 -6.82 0.05
CA LYS A 64 21.10 -7.76 -0.30
C LYS A 64 21.86 -7.28 -1.54
N GLU A 65 21.15 -6.84 -2.59
CA GLU A 65 21.76 -6.33 -3.81
C GLU A 65 22.54 -5.02 -3.56
N MET A 66 22.07 -4.20 -2.61
CA MET A 66 22.70 -2.94 -2.20
C MET A 66 23.74 -3.10 -1.06
N ASN A 67 24.20 -4.33 -0.78
CA ASN A 67 25.21 -4.59 0.25
C ASN A 67 24.83 -4.06 1.64
N GLY A 68 23.58 -4.14 2.03
CA GLY A 68 23.09 -3.77 3.36
C GLY A 68 22.73 -2.30 3.57
N GLN A 69 22.70 -1.48 2.52
CA GLN A 69 22.41 -0.03 2.64
C GLN A 69 20.99 0.28 3.14
N LEU A 70 20.02 -0.62 2.98
CA LEU A 70 18.65 -0.45 3.44
C LEU A 70 18.39 -1.04 4.84
N THR A 71 19.40 -1.59 5.51
CA THR A 71 19.21 -2.28 6.80
C THR A 71 18.51 -1.39 7.83
N LEU A 72 18.93 -0.13 7.96
CA LEU A 72 18.30 0.82 8.88
C LEU A 72 16.86 1.18 8.47
N ALA A 73 16.61 1.33 7.17
CA ALA A 73 15.26 1.59 6.66
C ALA A 73 14.30 0.43 6.96
N ILE A 74 14.77 -0.82 6.82
CA ILE A 74 14.00 -2.02 7.18
C ILE A 74 13.71 -2.07 8.68
N GLN A 75 14.69 -1.76 9.55
CA GLN A 75 14.46 -1.69 10.99
C GLN A 75 13.42 -0.62 11.37
N ILE A 76 13.46 0.55 10.72
CA ILE A 76 12.47 1.61 10.92
C ILE A 76 11.09 1.15 10.43
N PHE A 77 11.01 0.54 9.24
CA PHE A 77 9.76 0.01 8.69
C PHE A 77 9.11 -1.04 9.61
N LYS A 78 9.90 -1.95 10.17
CA LYS A 78 9.44 -3.02 11.08
C LYS A 78 9.15 -2.56 12.51
N ASP A 79 9.31 -1.28 12.84
CA ASP A 79 9.27 -0.75 14.21
C ASP A 79 10.26 -1.43 15.18
N GLU A 80 11.38 -1.92 14.66
CA GLU A 80 12.45 -2.53 15.45
C GLU A 80 13.54 -1.54 15.87
N TYR A 81 13.56 -0.34 15.27
CA TYR A 81 14.52 0.69 15.59
C TYR A 81 14.14 1.43 16.90
N PRO A 82 15.12 1.79 17.77
CA PRO A 82 14.83 2.38 19.09
C PRO A 82 14.01 3.68 19.02
N LYS A 83 14.28 4.57 18.06
CA LYS A 83 13.54 5.83 17.90
C LYS A 83 12.19 5.60 17.22
N LYS A 84 11.17 5.36 18.03
CA LYS A 84 9.81 5.00 17.57
C LYS A 84 9.16 6.08 16.71
N PHE A 85 9.45 7.35 16.95
CA PHE A 85 8.90 8.45 16.15
C PHE A 85 9.31 8.37 14.67
N LEU A 86 10.46 7.74 14.33
CA LEU A 86 10.86 7.55 12.94
C LEU A 86 9.94 6.56 12.21
N HIS A 87 9.58 5.45 12.86
CA HIS A 87 8.56 4.53 12.35
C HIS A 87 7.20 5.24 12.22
N GLN A 88 6.81 6.06 13.21
CA GLN A 88 5.54 6.79 13.20
C GLN A 88 5.43 7.85 12.08
N LEU A 89 6.55 8.27 11.49
CA LEU A 89 6.56 9.08 10.27
C LEU A 89 6.22 8.25 9.01
N VAL A 90 6.46 6.94 9.04
CA VAL A 90 6.21 6.00 7.92
C VAL A 90 4.82 5.36 8.08
N SER A 91 4.52 4.83 9.26
CA SER A 91 3.26 4.17 9.58
C SER A 91 2.75 4.63 10.94
N GLY A 92 1.64 5.36 10.96
CA GLY A 92 1.06 5.93 12.18
C GLY A 92 -0.29 6.59 11.91
N GLN A 93 -0.85 7.26 12.92
CA GLN A 93 -2.12 7.97 12.75
C GLN A 93 -1.96 9.29 11.98
N LEU A 94 -0.76 9.86 12.00
CA LEU A 94 -0.41 11.14 11.38
C LEU A 94 0.90 11.00 10.60
N ASP A 95 1.02 9.92 9.83
CA ASP A 95 2.18 9.65 9.00
C ASP A 95 2.24 10.52 7.74
N MET A 96 3.37 10.46 7.07
CA MET A 96 3.62 11.30 5.90
C MET A 96 2.90 10.77 4.66
N ASP A 97 2.57 9.50 4.61
CA ASP A 97 1.79 8.89 3.54
C ASP A 97 0.35 9.40 3.56
N ARG A 98 -0.34 9.31 4.72
CA ARG A 98 -1.71 9.85 4.87
C ARG A 98 -1.80 11.34 4.52
N MET A 99 -0.79 12.13 4.91
CA MET A 99 -0.75 13.54 4.54
C MET A 99 -0.53 13.77 3.04
N ASP A 100 0.14 12.87 2.37
CA ASP A 100 0.35 12.94 0.92
C ASP A 100 -0.89 12.51 0.16
N TYR A 101 -1.38 11.28 0.40
CA TYR A 101 -2.46 10.76 -0.42
C TYR A 101 -3.77 11.53 -0.21
N LEU A 102 -4.13 11.95 1.00
CA LEU A 102 -5.34 12.74 1.22
C LEU A 102 -5.32 14.03 0.39
N ARG A 103 -4.18 14.72 0.34
CA ARG A 103 -4.04 15.94 -0.44
C ARG A 103 -4.05 15.67 -1.95
N ARG A 104 -3.35 14.65 -2.39
CA ARG A 104 -3.22 14.26 -3.79
C ARG A 104 -4.55 13.76 -4.33
N ASP A 105 -5.24 12.89 -3.59
CA ASP A 105 -6.54 12.37 -3.98
C ASP A 105 -7.62 13.44 -3.97
N SER A 106 -7.63 14.35 -2.99
CA SER A 106 -8.48 15.54 -3.00
C SER A 106 -8.32 16.35 -4.28
N PHE A 107 -7.07 16.56 -4.73
CA PHE A 107 -6.80 17.28 -5.96
C PHE A 107 -7.32 16.54 -7.21
N TYR A 108 -7.02 15.25 -7.34
CA TYR A 108 -7.39 14.48 -8.54
C TYR A 108 -8.88 14.12 -8.61
N THR A 109 -9.54 13.93 -7.47
CA THR A 109 -10.98 13.64 -7.42
C THR A 109 -11.85 14.89 -7.44
N GLY A 110 -11.27 16.06 -7.18
CA GLY A 110 -12.00 17.32 -7.03
C GLY A 110 -12.80 17.44 -5.73
N VAL A 111 -12.61 16.53 -4.79
CA VAL A 111 -13.24 16.56 -3.45
C VAL A 111 -12.46 17.48 -2.54
N THR A 112 -12.91 18.73 -2.43
CA THR A 112 -12.20 19.80 -1.71
C THR A 112 -12.12 19.58 -0.20
N GLU A 113 -13.01 18.78 0.37
CA GLU A 113 -13.06 18.40 1.78
C GLU A 113 -11.80 17.63 2.23
N GLY A 114 -11.09 16.99 1.28
CA GLY A 114 -9.81 16.32 1.53
C GLY A 114 -8.61 17.28 1.65
N ASN A 115 -8.83 18.59 1.47
CA ASN A 115 -7.73 19.56 1.57
C ASN A 115 -7.32 19.78 3.02
N ILE A 116 -6.11 19.34 3.35
CA ILE A 116 -5.51 19.45 4.68
C ILE A 116 -4.35 20.45 4.70
N GLY A 117 -4.20 21.14 5.82
CA GLY A 117 -3.09 22.06 6.06
C GLY A 117 -1.78 21.34 6.43
N SER A 118 -1.29 20.41 5.58
CA SER A 118 -0.13 19.55 5.87
C SER A 118 1.12 20.32 6.27
N ALA A 119 1.39 21.48 5.64
CA ALA A 119 2.54 22.30 6.00
C ALA A 119 2.46 22.84 7.44
N ARG A 120 1.25 23.20 7.91
CA ARG A 120 1.05 23.62 9.29
C ARG A 120 1.15 22.45 10.26
N ILE A 121 0.58 21.29 9.90
CA ILE A 121 0.70 20.07 10.71
C ILE A 121 2.17 19.74 10.91
N ILE A 122 2.96 19.65 9.83
CA ILE A 122 4.39 19.36 9.90
C ILE A 122 5.11 20.35 10.81
N LYS A 123 4.79 21.66 10.71
CA LYS A 123 5.39 22.69 11.57
C LYS A 123 5.07 22.49 13.07
N MET A 124 3.95 21.85 13.38
CA MET A 124 3.51 21.59 14.76
C MET A 124 3.98 20.22 15.29
N LEU A 125 4.60 19.37 14.44
CA LEU A 125 5.18 18.10 14.90
C LEU A 125 6.32 18.33 15.88
N ASP A 126 6.39 17.47 16.88
CA ASP A 126 7.49 17.38 17.85
C ASP A 126 7.65 15.93 18.32
N VAL A 127 8.66 15.67 19.15
CA VAL A 127 8.88 14.37 19.77
C VAL A 127 8.83 14.52 21.30
N LYS A 128 8.10 13.62 21.95
CA LYS A 128 8.07 13.50 23.40
C LYS A 128 8.14 12.04 23.80
N GLU A 129 9.07 11.71 24.68
CA GLU A 129 9.25 10.32 25.16
C GLU A 129 9.36 9.33 23.99
N ASP A 130 10.15 9.71 22.98
CA ASP A 130 10.40 8.96 21.73
C ASP A 130 9.18 8.75 20.83
N HIS A 131 8.08 9.45 21.08
CA HIS A 131 6.86 9.39 20.28
C HIS A 131 6.61 10.70 19.54
N LEU A 132 6.07 10.57 18.32
CA LEU A 132 5.63 11.71 17.53
C LEU A 132 4.40 12.35 18.19
N VAL A 133 4.50 13.64 18.45
CA VAL A 133 3.42 14.43 19.07
C VAL A 133 3.15 15.69 18.26
N VAL A 134 2.01 16.33 18.54
CA VAL A 134 1.66 17.61 17.93
C VAL A 134 1.51 18.65 19.04
N GLU A 135 2.13 19.82 18.89
CA GLU A 135 1.96 20.92 19.80
C GLU A 135 0.47 21.32 19.94
N SER A 136 0.04 21.68 21.16
CA SER A 136 -1.37 22.00 21.46
C SER A 136 -1.96 23.10 20.56
N LYS A 137 -1.14 24.07 20.12
CA LYS A 137 -1.58 25.10 19.14
C LYS A 137 -1.90 24.56 17.75
N GLY A 138 -1.58 23.29 17.48
CA GLY A 138 -1.91 22.57 16.24
C GLY A 138 -3.26 21.85 16.25
N ILE A 139 -3.99 21.85 17.37
CA ILE A 139 -5.20 21.02 17.57
C ILE A 139 -6.24 21.19 16.44
N TYR A 140 -6.54 22.41 16.03
CA TYR A 140 -7.52 22.66 14.95
C TYR A 140 -7.06 22.10 13.59
N SER A 141 -5.73 22.01 13.35
CA SER A 141 -5.21 21.40 12.14
C SER A 141 -5.36 19.88 12.17
N ILE A 142 -5.27 19.28 13.34
CA ILE A 142 -5.52 17.84 13.54
C ILE A 142 -7.01 17.51 13.44
N GLU A 143 -7.87 18.31 14.02
CA GLU A 143 -9.33 18.15 13.87
C GLU A 143 -9.75 18.23 12.40
N ASN A 144 -9.21 19.22 11.66
CA ASN A 144 -9.42 19.32 10.23
C ASN A 144 -8.90 18.09 9.48
N PHE A 145 -7.70 17.60 9.81
CA PHE A 145 -7.14 16.39 9.20
C PHE A 145 -8.02 15.16 9.43
N LEU A 146 -8.50 14.94 10.64
CA LEU A 146 -9.38 13.82 10.97
C LEU A 146 -10.73 13.93 10.24
N THR A 147 -11.28 15.14 10.16
CA THR A 147 -12.53 15.40 9.43
C THR A 147 -12.35 15.18 7.94
N ALA A 148 -11.30 15.73 7.34
CA ALA A 148 -10.98 15.57 5.93
C ALA A 148 -10.79 14.08 5.59
N ARG A 149 -10.03 13.34 6.39
CA ARG A 149 -9.85 11.89 6.23
C ARG A 149 -11.19 11.16 6.21
N ARG A 150 -12.06 11.42 7.17
CA ARG A 150 -13.40 10.82 7.24
C ARG A 150 -14.24 11.12 6.00
N LEU A 151 -14.21 12.37 5.53
CA LEU A 151 -14.98 12.77 4.36
C LEU A 151 -14.44 12.16 3.07
N MET A 152 -13.11 12.04 2.92
CA MET A 152 -12.50 11.35 1.79
C MET A 152 -12.86 9.86 1.78
N TYR A 153 -12.91 9.21 2.96
CA TYR A 153 -13.39 7.83 3.04
C TYR A 153 -14.81 7.69 2.51
N TRP A 154 -15.72 8.58 2.87
CA TRP A 154 -17.12 8.51 2.42
C TRP A 154 -17.31 8.89 0.97
N GLN A 155 -16.63 9.94 0.51
CA GLN A 155 -16.86 10.50 -0.82
C GLN A 155 -16.02 9.84 -1.91
N VAL A 156 -14.89 9.22 -1.55
CA VAL A 156 -13.94 8.64 -2.52
C VAL A 156 -13.74 7.14 -2.26
N TYR A 157 -13.07 6.77 -1.16
CA TYR A 157 -12.59 5.40 -0.99
C TYR A 157 -13.72 4.39 -0.75
N LEU A 158 -14.76 4.75 0.00
CA LEU A 158 -15.94 3.92 0.24
C LEU A 158 -17.15 4.38 -0.59
N HIS A 159 -16.92 5.12 -1.68
CA HIS A 159 -18.02 5.46 -2.57
C HIS A 159 -18.64 4.19 -3.14
N LYS A 160 -19.99 4.12 -3.12
CA LYS A 160 -20.75 2.91 -3.51
C LYS A 160 -20.35 2.32 -4.86
N THR A 161 -20.02 3.17 -5.83
CA THR A 161 -19.60 2.74 -7.17
C THR A 161 -18.22 2.11 -7.13
N SER A 162 -17.26 2.73 -6.44
CA SER A 162 -15.90 2.18 -6.29
C SER A 162 -15.93 0.81 -5.61
N VAL A 163 -16.65 0.71 -4.49
CA VAL A 163 -16.82 -0.55 -3.75
C VAL A 163 -17.54 -1.62 -4.61
N ALA A 164 -18.54 -1.23 -5.42
CA ALA A 164 -19.23 -2.16 -6.29
C ALA A 164 -18.30 -2.75 -7.35
N TYR A 165 -17.49 -1.92 -8.03
CA TYR A 165 -16.51 -2.39 -9.02
C TYR A 165 -15.41 -3.25 -8.38
N GLU A 166 -14.93 -2.87 -7.21
CA GLU A 166 -13.98 -3.69 -6.45
C GLU A 166 -14.54 -5.09 -6.17
N LYS A 167 -15.79 -5.18 -5.66
CA LYS A 167 -16.44 -6.47 -5.38
C LYS A 167 -16.74 -7.28 -6.65
N MET A 168 -17.05 -6.61 -7.76
CA MET A 168 -17.18 -7.29 -9.06
C MET A 168 -15.86 -7.89 -9.51
N LEU A 169 -14.75 -7.15 -9.40
CA LEU A 169 -13.42 -7.62 -9.75
C LEU A 169 -12.99 -8.81 -8.88
N ILE A 170 -13.15 -8.70 -7.56
CA ILE A 170 -12.91 -9.81 -6.62
C ILE A 170 -13.70 -11.04 -7.05
N SER A 171 -15.00 -10.88 -7.35
CA SER A 171 -15.88 -11.99 -7.73
C SER A 171 -15.46 -12.61 -9.08
N ALA A 172 -15.02 -11.80 -10.05
CA ALA A 172 -14.50 -12.27 -11.32
C ALA A 172 -13.23 -13.11 -11.16
N LEU A 173 -12.27 -12.63 -10.35
CA LEU A 173 -11.01 -13.33 -10.07
C LEU A 173 -11.24 -14.64 -9.32
N LEU A 174 -12.09 -14.64 -8.30
CA LEU A 174 -12.48 -15.86 -7.57
C LEU A 174 -13.16 -16.87 -8.50
N ARG A 175 -14.05 -16.42 -9.40
CA ARG A 175 -14.68 -17.30 -10.38
C ARG A 175 -13.66 -17.85 -11.37
N ALA A 176 -12.73 -17.03 -11.85
CA ALA A 176 -11.64 -17.48 -12.72
C ALA A 176 -10.78 -18.55 -12.03
N LYS A 177 -10.40 -18.32 -10.77
CA LYS A 177 -9.63 -19.30 -9.98
C LYS A 177 -10.40 -20.63 -9.78
N GLU A 178 -11.71 -20.56 -9.50
CA GLU A 178 -12.57 -21.73 -9.41
C GLU A 178 -12.62 -22.54 -10.73
N LEU A 179 -12.75 -21.85 -11.87
CA LEU A 179 -12.76 -22.50 -13.18
C LEU A 179 -11.39 -23.12 -13.51
N ALA A 180 -10.31 -22.40 -13.23
CA ALA A 180 -8.95 -22.89 -13.41
C ALA A 180 -8.69 -24.16 -12.57
N SER A 181 -9.14 -24.19 -11.31
CA SER A 181 -9.01 -25.37 -10.44
C SER A 181 -9.79 -26.59 -10.94
N LYS A 182 -10.85 -26.38 -11.73
CA LYS A 182 -11.62 -27.43 -12.41
C LYS A 182 -11.03 -27.84 -13.76
N GLY A 183 -9.86 -27.31 -14.13
CA GLY A 183 -9.18 -27.62 -15.39
C GLY A 183 -9.69 -26.84 -16.60
N VAL A 184 -10.51 -25.80 -16.41
CA VAL A 184 -10.96 -24.94 -17.51
C VAL A 184 -9.79 -24.05 -17.94
N GLU A 185 -9.49 -24.06 -19.24
CA GLU A 185 -8.45 -23.19 -19.80
C GLU A 185 -8.96 -21.76 -19.90
N LEU A 186 -8.26 -20.85 -19.24
CA LEU A 186 -8.54 -19.41 -19.24
C LEU A 186 -7.36 -18.62 -19.81
N PHE A 187 -7.66 -17.59 -20.56
CA PHE A 187 -6.64 -16.63 -20.95
C PHE A 187 -6.08 -15.92 -19.72
N ALA A 188 -4.76 -15.89 -19.61
CA ALA A 188 -4.03 -15.14 -18.60
C ALA A 188 -2.60 -14.89 -19.09
N SER A 189 -1.99 -13.80 -18.67
CA SER A 189 -0.54 -13.60 -18.82
C SER A 189 0.23 -14.67 -18.02
N PRO A 190 1.50 -14.91 -18.30
CA PRO A 190 2.28 -15.91 -17.58
C PRO A 190 2.24 -15.74 -16.05
N ALA A 191 2.40 -14.50 -15.57
CA ALA A 191 2.37 -14.20 -14.14
C ALA A 191 0.97 -14.42 -13.53
N LEU A 192 -0.10 -13.93 -14.17
CA LEU A 192 -1.46 -14.15 -13.70
C LEU A 192 -1.82 -15.64 -13.74
N ARG A 193 -1.39 -16.37 -14.80
CA ARG A 193 -1.61 -17.82 -14.92
C ARG A 193 -0.99 -18.58 -13.76
N PHE A 194 0.21 -18.19 -13.33
CA PHE A 194 0.87 -18.79 -12.17
C PHE A 194 -0.04 -18.75 -10.94
N PHE A 195 -0.66 -17.61 -10.63
CA PHE A 195 -1.53 -17.47 -9.47
C PHE A 195 -2.91 -18.06 -9.65
N LEU A 196 -3.46 -18.10 -10.85
CA LEU A 196 -4.78 -18.70 -11.11
C LEU A 196 -4.77 -20.23 -10.98
N TYR A 197 -3.71 -20.89 -11.45
CA TYR A 197 -3.65 -22.35 -11.52
C TYR A 197 -2.93 -23.02 -10.36
N ASN A 198 -2.31 -22.25 -9.46
CA ASN A 198 -1.67 -22.77 -8.26
C ASN A 198 -2.41 -22.29 -7.01
N ASP A 199 -2.54 -23.16 -6.03
CA ASP A 199 -3.06 -22.81 -4.71
C ASP A 199 -1.92 -22.28 -3.85
N ILE A 200 -1.85 -20.93 -3.73
CA ILE A 200 -0.77 -20.25 -3.06
C ILE A 200 -1.31 -19.64 -1.76
N ASN A 201 -0.90 -20.23 -0.66
CA ASN A 201 -1.13 -19.71 0.68
C ASN A 201 0.11 -18.96 1.19
N LYS A 202 0.02 -18.38 2.38
CA LYS A 202 1.10 -17.62 3.02
C LYS A 202 2.39 -18.42 3.12
N GLU A 203 2.33 -19.67 3.57
CA GLU A 203 3.52 -20.52 3.72
C GLU A 203 4.18 -20.80 2.37
N THR A 204 3.38 -21.15 1.35
CA THR A 204 3.87 -21.36 -0.02
C THR A 204 4.53 -20.09 -0.58
N PHE A 205 3.92 -18.92 -0.35
CA PHE A 205 4.45 -17.65 -0.86
C PHE A 205 5.83 -17.33 -0.29
N TYR A 206 6.04 -17.56 1.02
CA TYR A 206 7.32 -17.31 1.66
C TYR A 206 8.42 -18.32 1.29
N ASN A 207 8.03 -19.58 1.06
CA ASN A 207 9.00 -20.66 0.83
C ASN A 207 9.32 -20.90 -0.65
N ASN A 208 8.50 -20.39 -1.58
CA ASN A 208 8.73 -20.53 -3.02
C ASN A 208 9.13 -19.20 -3.65
N PRO A 209 10.41 -19.03 -4.04
CA PRO A 209 10.87 -17.79 -4.69
C PRO A 209 10.12 -17.42 -5.96
N GLU A 210 9.56 -18.40 -6.69
CA GLU A 210 8.78 -18.14 -7.90
C GLU A 210 7.51 -17.31 -7.63
N CYS A 211 6.98 -17.37 -6.40
CA CYS A 211 5.82 -16.56 -6.02
C CYS A 211 6.14 -15.07 -6.10
N LEU A 212 7.25 -14.65 -5.48
CA LEU A 212 7.67 -13.25 -5.54
C LEU A 212 8.07 -12.83 -6.96
N GLU A 213 8.78 -13.71 -7.71
CA GLU A 213 9.17 -13.42 -9.10
C GLU A 213 7.96 -13.21 -10.01
N ASN A 214 6.92 -14.03 -9.88
CA ASN A 214 5.69 -13.83 -10.66
C ASN A 214 4.89 -12.63 -10.15
N PHE A 215 4.89 -12.37 -8.84
CA PHE A 215 4.17 -11.23 -8.27
C PHE A 215 4.68 -9.89 -8.77
N ILE A 216 6.00 -9.69 -8.84
CA ILE A 216 6.60 -8.44 -9.33
C ILE A 216 6.41 -8.21 -10.84
N GLN A 217 5.97 -9.22 -11.58
CA GLN A 217 5.65 -9.10 -13.00
C GLN A 217 4.18 -8.78 -13.26
N LEU A 218 3.32 -8.85 -12.21
CA LEU A 218 1.91 -8.50 -12.36
C LEU A 218 1.70 -6.99 -12.36
N ASP A 219 0.90 -6.53 -13.32
CA ASP A 219 0.39 -5.16 -13.34
C ASP A 219 -1.12 -5.12 -13.65
N ASP A 220 -1.71 -3.92 -13.61
CA ASP A 220 -3.13 -3.74 -13.90
C ASP A 220 -3.51 -4.20 -15.32
N ASN A 221 -2.58 -4.16 -16.28
CA ASN A 221 -2.86 -4.57 -17.67
C ASN A 221 -3.07 -6.08 -17.78
N ASP A 222 -2.44 -6.88 -16.94
CA ASP A 222 -2.67 -8.33 -16.90
C ASP A 222 -4.13 -8.62 -16.58
N ILE A 223 -4.65 -7.95 -15.57
CA ILE A 223 -6.04 -8.10 -15.12
C ILE A 223 -7.01 -7.53 -16.14
N TRP A 224 -6.76 -6.30 -16.64
CA TRP A 224 -7.61 -5.68 -17.66
C TRP A 224 -7.71 -6.52 -18.94
N THR A 225 -6.59 -7.06 -19.38
CA THR A 225 -6.55 -7.89 -20.59
C THR A 225 -7.30 -9.20 -20.38
N ALA A 226 -7.12 -9.82 -19.22
CA ALA A 226 -7.84 -11.04 -18.86
C ALA A 226 -9.36 -10.79 -18.81
N LEU A 227 -9.82 -9.73 -18.15
CA LEU A 227 -11.23 -9.36 -18.09
C LEU A 227 -11.83 -9.15 -19.49
N LYS A 228 -11.14 -8.42 -20.37
CA LYS A 228 -11.61 -8.21 -21.76
C LYS A 228 -11.81 -9.52 -22.50
N VAL A 229 -10.92 -10.50 -22.34
CA VAL A 229 -11.07 -11.81 -22.97
C VAL A 229 -12.19 -12.63 -22.27
N TRP A 230 -12.26 -12.58 -20.93
CA TRP A 230 -13.28 -13.30 -20.18
C TRP A 230 -14.71 -12.79 -20.39
N SER A 231 -14.89 -11.54 -20.81
CA SER A 231 -16.21 -10.97 -21.13
C SER A 231 -16.97 -11.74 -22.22
N THR A 232 -16.24 -12.50 -23.06
CA THR A 232 -16.81 -13.37 -24.11
C THR A 232 -16.74 -14.86 -23.76
N HIS A 233 -16.38 -15.21 -22.53
CA HIS A 233 -16.24 -16.61 -22.10
C HIS A 233 -17.60 -17.31 -22.01
N SER A 234 -17.62 -18.64 -22.23
CA SER A 234 -18.84 -19.45 -22.18
C SER A 234 -19.49 -19.55 -20.81
N ASP A 235 -18.72 -19.43 -19.73
CA ASP A 235 -19.24 -19.33 -18.38
C ASP A 235 -19.91 -17.97 -18.20
N LYS A 236 -21.25 -18.00 -17.99
CA LYS A 236 -22.06 -16.77 -17.90
C LYS A 236 -21.73 -15.91 -16.69
N VAL A 237 -21.31 -16.51 -15.58
CA VAL A 237 -20.96 -15.76 -14.36
C VAL A 237 -19.69 -14.96 -14.63
N LEU A 238 -18.64 -15.63 -15.13
CA LEU A 238 -17.38 -14.99 -15.46
C LEU A 238 -17.57 -13.88 -16.52
N SER A 239 -18.27 -14.18 -17.61
CA SER A 239 -18.47 -13.20 -18.69
C SER A 239 -19.28 -11.98 -18.24
N THR A 240 -20.29 -12.15 -17.40
CA THR A 240 -21.09 -11.02 -16.86
C THR A 240 -20.28 -10.14 -15.92
N LEU A 241 -19.47 -10.75 -15.02
CA LEU A 241 -18.63 -10.00 -14.09
C LEU A 241 -17.47 -9.27 -14.77
N SER A 242 -17.07 -9.75 -15.96
CA SER A 242 -15.96 -9.20 -16.74
C SER A 242 -16.38 -8.18 -17.81
N SER A 243 -17.68 -7.91 -17.94
CA SER A 243 -18.26 -6.96 -18.90
C SER A 243 -18.52 -5.61 -18.28
#